data_13fe8fad1f1b204974579d5e66d95b6b
#
_entry.id   13fe8fad1f1b204974579d5e66d95b6b
#
_cell.length_a   1.000
_cell.length_b   1.000
_cell.length_c   1.000
_cell.angle_alpha   90.00
_cell.angle_beta   90.00
_cell.angle_gamma   90.00
#
_symmetry.space_group_name_H-M   'P 1'
#
loop_
_entity.id
_entity.type
_entity.pdbx_description
1 polymer ?
#
loop_
_entity_poly.entity_id
_entity_poly.type
_entity_poly.pdbx_seq_one_letter_code
_entity_poly.pdbx_strand_id
1 'polypeptide(L)'
;MECDFYTRFAPNIDIPLVKMYNVTEMNKDSPGALLMESMVGSADSNPLPVGATKEMAYNIATHLATLYKYFLCLPQEQWVGKYTHNSIASFCRKDQFFKYFEKVKEMKPEAFSKAFETFESYLCSTKFYSYVMTTVYKDIGLPVVLTHGDMWTNNLLWKKNPDGSLSNELAVFLDWQISHEGCLTNDIARYMCICMDGDVRREHEFEVLRFMYDRILRLMKEEGKSVDFTFEQMKQGYQANFIGQAVQMMLLASFLFIGKSWTDEEKPIKLAQREKVLLRTQFAMEDAIRYFEDIPKDRVE
;
A
#
# COMPACT_ATOMS: atom_id res chain seq x y z
N MET A 1 11.52 12.14 -7.12
CA MET A 1 11.07 10.73 -7.13
C MET A 1 10.10 10.46 -8.28
N GLU A 2 8.92 11.05 -8.29
CA GLU A 2 7.89 10.76 -9.29
C GLU A 2 8.32 11.10 -10.72
N CYS A 3 8.94 12.25 -10.94
CA CYS A 3 9.51 12.61 -12.24
C CYS A 3 10.54 11.56 -12.72
N ASP A 4 11.41 11.10 -11.83
CA ASP A 4 12.41 10.09 -12.15
C ASP A 4 11.78 8.73 -12.46
N PHE A 5 10.70 8.34 -11.76
CA PHE A 5 9.93 7.15 -12.12
C PHE A 5 9.39 7.22 -13.54
N TYR A 6 8.67 8.31 -13.88
CA TYR A 6 8.06 8.44 -15.20
C TYR A 6 9.06 8.60 -16.34
N THR A 7 10.22 9.22 -16.10
CA THR A 7 11.23 9.42 -17.16
C THR A 7 12.15 8.22 -17.34
N ARG A 8 12.45 7.50 -16.27
CA ARG A 8 13.50 6.48 -16.28
C ARG A 8 12.95 5.05 -16.32
N PHE A 9 11.93 4.76 -15.51
CA PHE A 9 11.45 3.38 -15.32
C PHE A 9 10.19 3.10 -16.12
N ALA A 10 9.19 3.96 -16.04
CA ALA A 10 7.89 3.78 -16.66
C ALA A 10 7.93 3.40 -18.15
N PRO A 11 8.82 3.95 -19.00
CA PRO A 11 8.89 3.57 -20.41
C PRO A 11 9.30 2.11 -20.68
N ASN A 12 9.83 1.42 -19.67
CA ASN A 12 10.36 0.06 -19.77
C ASN A 12 9.54 -0.97 -18.97
N ILE A 13 8.43 -0.57 -18.36
CA ILE A 13 7.62 -1.44 -17.49
C ILE A 13 6.23 -1.60 -18.11
N ASP A 14 5.84 -2.83 -18.39
CA ASP A 14 4.53 -3.16 -18.96
C ASP A 14 3.47 -3.32 -17.87
N ILE A 15 3.10 -2.20 -17.26
CA ILE A 15 1.99 -2.09 -16.32
C ILE A 15 1.08 -0.91 -16.71
N PRO A 16 -0.18 -0.85 -16.25
CA PRO A 16 -1.07 0.27 -16.54
C PRO A 16 -0.56 1.59 -15.95
N LEU A 17 -0.07 2.47 -16.80
CA LEU A 17 0.40 3.82 -16.43
C LEU A 17 -0.25 4.86 -17.33
N VAL A 18 -0.46 6.07 -16.81
CA VAL A 18 -0.91 7.19 -17.63
C VAL A 18 0.15 7.55 -18.66
N LYS A 19 -0.29 7.91 -19.85
CA LYS A 19 0.61 8.49 -20.85
C LYS A 19 1.09 9.86 -20.37
N MET A 20 2.41 10.02 -20.28
CA MET A 20 3.02 11.29 -19.94
C MET A 20 3.29 12.09 -21.22
N TYR A 21 2.86 13.35 -21.24
CA TYR A 21 3.15 14.29 -22.33
C TYR A 21 4.34 15.18 -22.01
N ASN A 22 4.49 15.56 -20.73
CA ASN A 22 5.65 16.31 -20.26
C ASN A 22 5.91 16.04 -18.78
N VAL A 23 7.20 16.01 -18.42
CA VAL A 23 7.67 15.86 -17.04
C VAL A 23 8.71 16.94 -16.79
N THR A 24 8.42 17.86 -15.88
CA THR A 24 9.34 18.93 -15.47
C THR A 24 9.64 18.79 -13.99
N GLU A 25 10.91 18.60 -13.64
CA GLU A 25 11.31 18.53 -12.24
C GLU A 25 11.26 19.91 -11.57
N MET A 26 10.85 19.90 -10.30
CA MET A 26 10.94 21.09 -9.46
C MET A 26 12.41 21.39 -9.16
N ASN A 27 12.79 22.63 -9.30
CA ASN A 27 14.10 23.15 -8.90
C ASN A 27 13.93 24.46 -8.13
N LYS A 28 15.05 25.10 -7.75
CA LYS A 28 15.01 26.33 -6.95
C LYS A 28 14.34 27.51 -7.66
N ASP A 29 14.33 27.50 -8.99
CA ASP A 29 13.90 28.62 -9.82
C ASP A 29 12.54 28.37 -10.52
N SER A 30 12.04 27.13 -10.53
CA SER A 30 10.79 26.77 -11.18
C SER A 30 10.02 25.66 -10.45
N PRO A 31 8.68 25.75 -10.42
CA PRO A 31 7.84 24.65 -9.93
C PRO A 31 7.94 23.45 -10.86
N GLY A 32 7.81 22.24 -10.29
CA GLY A 32 7.65 21.01 -11.07
C GLY A 32 6.27 20.91 -11.69
N ALA A 33 6.15 20.16 -12.79
CA ALA A 33 4.89 19.91 -13.46
C ALA A 33 4.88 18.52 -14.13
N LEU A 34 3.76 17.81 -14.00
CA LEU A 34 3.47 16.57 -14.71
C LEU A 34 2.26 16.83 -15.63
N LEU A 35 2.44 16.73 -16.94
CA LEU A 35 1.36 16.79 -17.92
C LEU A 35 1.07 15.36 -18.40
N MET A 36 -0.10 14.85 -18.05
CA MET A 36 -0.48 13.47 -18.30
C MET A 36 -1.82 13.35 -19.00
N GLU A 37 -2.10 12.18 -19.54
CA GLU A 37 -3.39 11.82 -20.10
C GLU A 37 -4.51 11.93 -19.07
N SER A 38 -5.68 12.42 -19.52
CA SER A 38 -6.89 12.47 -18.69
C SER A 38 -7.63 11.15 -18.74
N MET A 39 -7.93 10.59 -17.57
CA MET A 39 -8.73 9.38 -17.42
C MET A 39 -10.22 9.68 -17.17
N VAL A 40 -10.61 10.95 -17.20
CA VAL A 40 -12.00 11.37 -17.00
C VAL A 40 -12.93 10.68 -18.01
N GLY A 41 -13.98 10.04 -17.50
CA GLY A 41 -14.96 9.30 -18.31
C GLY A 41 -14.62 7.84 -18.61
N SER A 42 -13.32 7.47 -18.65
CA SER A 42 -12.87 6.09 -18.96
C SER A 42 -12.55 5.23 -17.72
N ALA A 43 -12.15 5.86 -16.63
CA ALA A 43 -11.80 5.19 -15.39
C ALA A 43 -12.21 6.02 -14.17
N ASP A 44 -12.28 5.36 -13.00
CA ASP A 44 -12.59 6.01 -11.73
C ASP A 44 -11.97 5.23 -10.56
N SER A 45 -11.84 5.87 -9.41
CA SER A 45 -11.38 5.21 -8.19
C SER A 45 -12.49 4.39 -7.55
N ASN A 46 -12.15 3.22 -6.97
CA ASN A 46 -13.09 2.47 -6.16
C ASN A 46 -13.20 3.13 -4.77
N PRO A 47 -14.38 3.67 -4.37
CA PRO A 47 -14.48 4.38 -3.10
C PRO A 47 -14.10 3.48 -1.91
N LEU A 48 -13.26 3.99 -0.99
CA LEU A 48 -12.75 3.21 0.14
C LEU A 48 -13.83 2.47 0.93
N PRO A 49 -15.02 3.06 1.24
CA PRO A 49 -16.07 2.35 1.97
C PRO A 49 -16.74 1.22 1.17
N VAL A 50 -16.61 1.20 -0.16
CA VAL A 50 -17.15 0.11 -0.99
C VAL A 50 -16.37 -1.18 -0.74
N GLY A 51 -15.06 -1.08 -0.69
CA GLY A 51 -14.17 -2.22 -0.56
C GLY A 51 -13.77 -2.82 -1.92
N ALA A 52 -12.56 -3.35 -1.99
CA ALA A 52 -12.06 -4.02 -3.17
C ALA A 52 -12.48 -5.49 -3.19
N THR A 53 -12.74 -6.02 -4.39
CA THR A 53 -13.03 -7.44 -4.60
C THR A 53 -11.75 -8.27 -4.63
N LYS A 54 -11.86 -9.60 -4.51
CA LYS A 54 -10.71 -10.49 -4.69
C LYS A 54 -10.16 -10.43 -6.11
N GLU A 55 -11.01 -10.26 -7.11
CA GLU A 55 -10.62 -10.13 -8.52
C GLU A 55 -9.76 -8.87 -8.74
N MET A 56 -10.12 -7.76 -8.10
CA MET A 56 -9.28 -6.55 -8.08
C MET A 56 -7.92 -6.84 -7.43
N ALA A 57 -7.88 -7.61 -6.33
CA ALA A 57 -6.61 -7.97 -5.68
C ALA A 57 -5.71 -8.85 -6.58
N TYR A 58 -6.29 -9.82 -7.31
CA TYR A 58 -5.56 -10.60 -8.32
C TYR A 58 -5.04 -9.72 -9.47
N ASN A 59 -5.82 -8.73 -9.89
CA ASN A 59 -5.39 -7.79 -10.93
C ASN A 59 -4.20 -6.94 -10.46
N ILE A 60 -4.25 -6.39 -9.25
CA ILE A 60 -3.10 -5.69 -8.62
C ILE A 60 -1.88 -6.61 -8.50
N ALA A 61 -2.05 -7.83 -7.98
CA ALA A 61 -0.96 -8.80 -7.85
C ALA A 61 -0.31 -9.14 -9.21
N THR A 62 -1.11 -9.18 -10.28
CA THR A 62 -0.63 -9.38 -11.65
C THR A 62 0.33 -8.27 -12.07
N HIS A 63 -0.04 -7.02 -11.86
CA HIS A 63 0.79 -5.87 -12.26
C HIS A 63 1.99 -5.67 -11.34
N LEU A 64 1.84 -5.90 -10.03
CA LEU A 64 2.97 -5.87 -9.09
C LEU A 64 4.02 -6.94 -9.41
N ALA A 65 3.61 -8.14 -9.80
CA ALA A 65 4.55 -9.17 -10.24
C ALA A 65 5.36 -8.71 -11.46
N THR A 66 4.74 -8.01 -12.41
CA THR A 66 5.42 -7.45 -13.59
C THR A 66 6.37 -6.30 -13.20
N LEU A 67 5.93 -5.40 -12.34
CA LEU A 67 6.74 -4.31 -11.78
C LEU A 67 8.00 -4.86 -11.08
N TYR A 68 7.81 -5.82 -10.20
CA TYR A 68 8.93 -6.37 -9.42
C TYR A 68 9.87 -7.23 -10.26
N LYS A 69 9.35 -7.98 -11.25
CA LYS A 69 10.20 -8.68 -12.24
C LYS A 69 11.16 -7.70 -12.92
N TYR A 70 10.67 -6.52 -13.29
CA TYR A 70 11.53 -5.51 -13.90
C TYR A 70 12.70 -5.13 -12.99
N PHE A 71 12.45 -4.80 -11.73
CA PHE A 71 13.50 -4.43 -10.78
C PHE A 71 14.41 -5.58 -10.37
N LEU A 72 13.89 -6.82 -10.33
CA LEU A 72 14.71 -8.03 -10.12
C LEU A 72 15.63 -8.35 -11.32
N CYS A 73 15.26 -7.90 -12.51
CA CYS A 73 16.06 -8.06 -13.71
C CYS A 73 17.04 -6.90 -13.96
N LEU A 74 16.73 -5.71 -13.44
CA LEU A 74 17.57 -4.52 -13.62
C LEU A 74 18.85 -4.63 -12.79
N PRO A 75 20.05 -4.34 -13.36
CA PRO A 75 21.29 -4.32 -12.61
C PRO A 75 21.20 -3.40 -11.37
N GLN A 76 21.53 -3.94 -10.19
CA GLN A 76 21.34 -3.24 -8.91
C GLN A 76 22.11 -1.92 -8.83
N GLU A 77 23.31 -1.85 -9.39
CA GLU A 77 24.16 -0.65 -9.45
C GLU A 77 23.48 0.53 -10.16
N GLN A 78 22.48 0.28 -10.97
CA GLN A 78 21.74 1.32 -11.67
C GLN A 78 20.77 2.07 -10.75
N TRP A 79 20.21 1.41 -9.71
CA TRP A 79 19.12 1.97 -8.94
C TRP A 79 19.21 1.77 -7.42
N VAL A 80 19.76 0.66 -6.92
CA VAL A 80 19.85 0.40 -5.48
C VAL A 80 20.73 1.44 -4.77
N GLY A 81 20.28 1.92 -3.63
CA GLY A 81 20.92 2.97 -2.85
C GLY A 81 20.51 4.41 -3.24
N LYS A 82 19.70 4.57 -4.30
CA LYS A 82 19.26 5.89 -4.79
C LYS A 82 17.88 6.30 -4.32
N TYR A 83 17.04 5.34 -3.93
CA TYR A 83 15.62 5.52 -3.56
C TYR A 83 15.36 5.08 -2.12
N THR A 84 16.29 5.40 -1.22
CA THR A 84 16.27 4.96 0.18
C THR A 84 15.39 5.82 1.09
N HIS A 85 14.92 6.98 0.61
CA HIS A 85 14.07 7.85 1.41
C HIS A 85 12.67 7.26 1.53
N ASN A 86 12.26 6.91 2.74
CA ASN A 86 10.89 6.52 3.05
C ASN A 86 10.13 7.68 3.68
N SER A 87 9.31 8.36 2.90
CA SER A 87 8.49 9.48 3.34
C SER A 87 7.52 9.09 4.45
N ILE A 88 7.00 7.86 4.44
CA ILE A 88 6.01 7.39 5.42
C ILE A 88 6.60 7.37 6.82
N ALA A 89 7.85 6.95 6.99
CA ALA A 89 8.52 6.99 8.28
C ALA A 89 8.62 8.41 8.86
N SER A 90 8.67 9.43 8.01
CA SER A 90 8.73 10.84 8.43
C SER A 90 7.36 11.47 8.72
N PHE A 91 6.26 10.84 8.27
CA PHE A 91 4.90 11.32 8.57
C PHE A 91 4.44 11.04 10.01
N CYS A 92 5.09 10.11 10.72
CA CYS A 92 4.64 9.67 12.04
C CYS A 92 5.13 10.58 13.17
N ARG A 93 4.78 11.86 13.12
CA ARG A 93 5.12 12.83 14.18
C ARG A 93 4.10 12.77 15.30
N LYS A 94 4.57 12.45 16.52
CA LYS A 94 3.72 12.26 17.72
C LYS A 94 2.87 13.48 18.03
N ASP A 95 3.45 14.67 17.92
CA ASP A 95 2.79 15.96 18.15
C ASP A 95 1.61 16.22 17.20
N GLN A 96 1.64 15.63 16.01
CA GLN A 96 0.62 15.83 14.98
C GLN A 96 -0.41 14.71 14.92
N PHE A 97 0.03 13.45 15.04
CA PHE A 97 -0.76 12.29 14.67
C PHE A 97 -1.27 11.45 15.83
N PHE A 98 -0.64 11.48 17.02
CA PHE A 98 -1.00 10.62 18.14
C PHE A 98 -2.47 10.78 18.57
N LYS A 99 -2.97 11.99 18.58
CA LYS A 99 -4.39 12.30 18.88
C LYS A 99 -5.40 11.59 17.98
N TYR A 100 -5.03 11.23 16.76
CA TYR A 100 -5.94 10.54 15.84
C TYR A 100 -6.03 9.04 16.17
N PHE A 101 -4.97 8.45 16.68
CA PHE A 101 -5.02 7.09 17.22
C PHE A 101 -5.88 7.01 18.48
N GLU A 102 -5.75 7.98 19.38
CA GLU A 102 -6.61 8.09 20.56
C GLU A 102 -8.08 8.21 20.16
N LYS A 103 -8.38 9.02 19.15
CA LYS A 103 -9.74 9.20 18.65
C LYS A 103 -10.36 7.92 18.10
N VAL A 104 -9.63 7.08 17.38
CA VAL A 104 -10.14 5.78 16.92
C VAL A 104 -10.44 4.86 18.10
N LYS A 105 -9.56 4.82 19.11
CA LYS A 105 -9.81 4.10 20.38
C LYS A 105 -11.07 4.61 21.09
N GLU A 106 -11.26 5.93 21.18
CA GLU A 106 -12.47 6.53 21.78
C GLU A 106 -13.75 6.19 20.99
N MET A 107 -13.66 6.07 19.66
CA MET A 107 -14.83 5.74 18.82
C MET A 107 -15.34 4.32 19.03
N LYS A 108 -14.44 3.34 19.28
CA LYS A 108 -14.76 1.92 19.49
C LYS A 108 -13.77 1.29 20.48
N PRO A 109 -13.91 1.57 21.78
CA PRO A 109 -12.95 1.08 22.79
C PRO A 109 -12.83 -0.45 22.81
N GLU A 110 -13.96 -1.16 22.66
CA GLU A 110 -14.02 -2.62 22.62
C GLU A 110 -13.21 -3.24 21.46
N ALA A 111 -13.06 -2.50 20.37
CA ALA A 111 -12.33 -2.96 19.19
C ALA A 111 -10.85 -2.57 19.22
N PHE A 112 -10.51 -1.40 19.79
CA PHE A 112 -9.20 -0.80 19.60
C PHE A 112 -8.33 -0.68 20.85
N SER A 113 -8.86 -0.92 22.07
CA SER A 113 -8.04 -0.79 23.31
C SER A 113 -6.84 -1.71 23.29
N LYS A 114 -7.02 -3.00 22.96
CA LYS A 114 -5.91 -3.96 22.90
C LYS A 114 -4.88 -3.58 21.82
N ALA A 115 -5.35 -3.13 20.66
CA ALA A 115 -4.46 -2.69 19.58
C ALA A 115 -3.65 -1.45 19.99
N PHE A 116 -4.31 -0.49 20.63
CA PHE A 116 -3.66 0.70 21.14
C PHE A 116 -2.60 0.35 22.21
N GLU A 117 -2.93 -0.47 23.20
CA GLU A 117 -1.99 -0.94 24.22
C GLU A 117 -0.78 -1.66 23.63
N THR A 118 -1.01 -2.53 22.62
CA THR A 118 0.07 -3.28 21.97
C THR A 118 1.02 -2.37 21.20
N PHE A 119 0.50 -1.34 20.51
CA PHE A 119 1.27 -0.52 19.59
C PHE A 119 1.56 0.89 20.08
N GLU A 120 1.14 1.30 21.31
CA GLU A 120 1.23 2.68 21.78
C GLU A 120 2.63 3.29 21.63
N SER A 121 3.68 2.55 22.00
CA SER A 121 5.08 2.98 21.85
C SER A 121 5.55 3.06 20.40
N TYR A 122 4.85 2.39 19.49
CA TYR A 122 5.21 2.28 18.06
C TYR A 122 4.38 3.18 17.15
N LEU A 123 3.22 3.70 17.60
CA LEU A 123 2.28 4.46 16.78
C LEU A 123 2.91 5.64 16.02
N CYS A 124 3.96 6.22 16.60
CA CYS A 124 4.69 7.33 16.00
C CYS A 124 6.22 7.06 15.97
N SER A 125 6.62 5.80 15.95
CA SER A 125 8.03 5.41 15.91
C SER A 125 8.54 5.30 14.48
N THR A 126 9.44 6.20 14.09
CA THR A 126 10.13 6.13 12.79
C THR A 126 10.92 4.84 12.64
N LYS A 127 11.54 4.34 13.73
CA LYS A 127 12.29 3.08 13.73
C LYS A 127 11.38 1.90 13.39
N PHE A 128 10.22 1.82 14.05
CA PHE A 128 9.22 0.79 13.78
C PHE A 128 8.77 0.77 12.32
N TYR A 129 8.31 1.92 11.79
CA TYR A 129 7.85 1.98 10.39
C TYR A 129 8.97 1.72 9.40
N SER A 130 10.16 2.23 9.64
CA SER A 130 11.32 1.96 8.77
C SER A 130 11.64 0.48 8.72
N TYR A 131 11.54 -0.23 9.86
CA TYR A 131 11.76 -1.65 9.88
C TYR A 131 10.64 -2.42 9.16
N VAL A 132 9.41 -2.35 9.65
CA VAL A 132 8.31 -3.20 9.16
C VAL A 132 7.89 -2.89 7.72
N MET A 133 8.11 -1.68 7.21
CA MET A 133 7.69 -1.28 5.87
C MET A 133 8.81 -1.23 4.83
N THR A 134 10.07 -1.00 5.29
CA THR A 134 11.15 -0.70 4.34
C THR A 134 12.27 -1.73 4.41
N THR A 135 12.78 -2.09 5.61
CA THR A 135 14.05 -2.82 5.71
C THR A 135 13.92 -4.29 6.11
N VAL A 136 12.74 -4.75 6.53
CA VAL A 136 12.49 -6.12 6.99
C VAL A 136 12.92 -7.19 5.97
N TYR A 137 12.87 -6.87 4.68
CA TYR A 137 13.30 -7.79 3.62
C TYR A 137 14.75 -8.28 3.81
N LYS A 138 15.62 -7.46 4.41
CA LYS A 138 17.04 -7.83 4.66
C LYS A 138 17.17 -8.98 5.65
N ASP A 139 16.38 -8.95 6.73
CA ASP A 139 16.43 -9.97 7.76
C ASP A 139 15.76 -11.29 7.30
N ILE A 140 14.75 -11.17 6.43
CA ILE A 140 14.01 -12.32 5.87
C ILE A 140 14.77 -12.97 4.69
N GLY A 141 15.69 -12.24 4.06
CA GLY A 141 16.39 -12.68 2.85
C GLY A 141 15.57 -12.54 1.56
N LEU A 142 14.68 -11.55 1.51
CA LEU A 142 13.98 -11.16 0.30
C LEU A 142 14.80 -10.13 -0.49
N PRO A 143 14.68 -10.10 -1.81
CA PRO A 143 15.32 -9.08 -2.61
C PRO A 143 14.67 -7.71 -2.41
N VAL A 144 15.46 -6.66 -2.59
CA VAL A 144 14.95 -5.29 -2.66
C VAL A 144 14.27 -5.05 -4.01
N VAL A 145 13.16 -4.30 -3.99
CA VAL A 145 12.50 -3.77 -5.19
C VAL A 145 12.16 -2.30 -4.99
N LEU A 146 11.85 -1.59 -6.09
CA LEU A 146 11.22 -0.28 -5.95
C LEU A 146 9.71 -0.49 -5.73
N THR A 147 9.24 -0.07 -4.57
CA THR A 147 7.82 -0.09 -4.21
C THR A 147 7.13 1.19 -4.68
N HIS A 148 5.85 1.13 -4.95
CA HIS A 148 5.01 2.33 -5.14
C HIS A 148 4.94 3.14 -3.84
N GLY A 149 4.77 2.44 -2.71
CA GLY A 149 4.74 3.02 -1.37
C GLY A 149 3.37 3.54 -0.92
N ASP A 150 2.49 3.92 -1.85
CA ASP A 150 1.15 4.45 -1.55
C ASP A 150 0.02 3.75 -2.33
N MET A 151 -0.01 2.43 -2.27
CA MET A 151 -0.96 1.59 -2.99
C MET A 151 -2.32 1.57 -2.29
N TRP A 152 -3.18 2.55 -2.57
CA TRP A 152 -4.52 2.64 -2.02
C TRP A 152 -5.52 3.22 -3.03
N THR A 153 -6.79 3.22 -2.69
CA THR A 153 -7.90 3.47 -3.61
C THR A 153 -7.79 4.76 -4.43
N ASN A 154 -7.24 5.85 -3.87
CA ASN A 154 -7.16 7.13 -4.59
C ASN A 154 -6.07 7.16 -5.67
N ASN A 155 -5.10 6.26 -5.59
CA ASN A 155 -3.99 6.15 -6.53
C ASN A 155 -4.21 5.04 -7.57
N LEU A 156 -5.40 4.44 -7.58
CA LEU A 156 -5.77 3.33 -8.45
C LEU A 156 -7.07 3.67 -9.20
N LEU A 157 -7.02 3.82 -10.51
CA LEU A 157 -8.22 3.99 -11.31
C LEU A 157 -8.55 2.69 -12.04
N TRP A 158 -9.80 2.30 -11.92
CA TRP A 158 -10.38 1.08 -12.52
C TRP A 158 -11.15 1.44 -13.77
N LYS A 159 -11.07 0.61 -14.80
CA LYS A 159 -11.85 0.80 -16.03
C LYS A 159 -13.35 0.81 -15.75
N LYS A 160 -14.07 1.60 -16.52
CA LYS A 160 -15.54 1.59 -16.49
C LYS A 160 -16.10 0.57 -17.48
N ASN A 161 -17.12 -0.15 -17.05
CA ASN A 161 -17.96 -0.94 -17.91
C ASN A 161 -18.91 -0.05 -18.72
N PRO A 162 -19.53 -0.56 -19.79
CA PRO A 162 -20.49 0.21 -20.58
C PRO A 162 -21.69 0.76 -19.80
N ASP A 163 -22.06 0.12 -18.68
CA ASP A 163 -23.14 0.55 -17.79
C ASP A 163 -22.69 1.61 -16.76
N GLY A 164 -21.42 2.02 -16.79
CA GLY A 164 -20.81 2.98 -15.87
C GLY A 164 -20.30 2.39 -14.55
N SER A 165 -20.54 1.12 -14.27
CA SER A 165 -19.96 0.43 -13.10
C SER A 165 -18.45 0.27 -13.27
N LEU A 166 -17.72 0.06 -12.15
CA LEU A 166 -16.29 -0.26 -12.19
C LEU A 166 -16.07 -1.72 -12.57
N SER A 167 -15.11 -1.96 -13.45
CA SER A 167 -14.61 -3.30 -13.72
C SER A 167 -13.56 -3.71 -12.68
N ASN A 168 -13.15 -4.99 -12.71
CA ASN A 168 -12.03 -5.47 -11.90
C ASN A 168 -10.67 -5.30 -12.61
N GLU A 169 -10.62 -4.55 -13.70
CA GLU A 169 -9.41 -4.29 -14.48
C GLU A 169 -8.87 -2.90 -14.16
N LEU A 170 -7.63 -2.84 -13.69
CA LEU A 170 -6.96 -1.58 -13.41
C LEU A 170 -6.71 -0.82 -14.72
N ALA A 171 -7.09 0.45 -14.75
CA ALA A 171 -6.77 1.34 -15.85
C ALA A 171 -5.39 1.97 -15.68
N VAL A 172 -5.06 2.47 -14.49
CA VAL A 172 -3.76 3.10 -14.23
C VAL A 172 -3.38 3.10 -12.74
N PHE A 173 -2.07 3.04 -12.48
CA PHE A 173 -1.45 3.46 -11.23
C PHE A 173 -1.07 4.94 -11.31
N LEU A 174 -1.38 5.69 -10.27
CA LEU A 174 -1.07 7.12 -10.12
C LEU A 174 -0.21 7.38 -8.88
N ASP A 175 0.43 8.55 -8.82
CA ASP A 175 1.08 9.09 -7.61
C ASP A 175 2.26 8.26 -7.09
N TRP A 176 3.37 8.29 -7.84
CA TRP A 176 4.63 7.62 -7.53
C TRP A 176 5.57 8.45 -6.65
N GLN A 177 5.06 9.51 -6.00
CA GLN A 177 5.87 10.50 -5.27
C GLN A 177 6.61 9.93 -4.06
N ILE A 178 6.08 8.87 -3.42
CA ILE A 178 6.68 8.23 -2.25
C ILE A 178 7.28 6.85 -2.54
N SER A 179 7.54 6.57 -3.83
CA SER A 179 8.23 5.33 -4.22
C SER A 179 9.59 5.23 -3.56
N HIS A 180 9.92 4.05 -3.08
CA HIS A 180 11.17 3.82 -2.35
C HIS A 180 11.63 2.36 -2.46
N GLU A 181 12.90 2.13 -2.19
CA GLU A 181 13.45 0.79 -2.04
C GLU A 181 12.82 0.10 -0.84
N GLY A 182 12.27 -1.09 -1.04
CA GLY A 182 11.56 -1.79 0.02
C GLY A 182 11.30 -3.24 -0.26
N CYS A 183 10.45 -3.82 0.58
CA CYS A 183 10.04 -5.21 0.49
C CYS A 183 9.01 -5.39 -0.63
N LEU A 184 9.19 -6.42 -1.45
CA LEU A 184 8.29 -6.76 -2.56
C LEU A 184 6.84 -7.09 -2.14
N THR A 185 6.57 -7.16 -0.85
CA THR A 185 5.22 -7.38 -0.30
C THR A 185 4.57 -6.12 0.25
N ASN A 186 5.30 -4.98 0.30
CA ASN A 186 4.78 -3.75 0.92
C ASN A 186 3.51 -3.22 0.23
N ASP A 187 3.54 -3.14 -1.11
CA ASP A 187 2.42 -2.58 -1.86
C ASP A 187 1.17 -3.46 -1.81
N ILE A 188 1.33 -4.78 -1.94
CA ILE A 188 0.20 -5.70 -1.84
C ILE A 188 -0.37 -5.76 -0.41
N ALA A 189 0.48 -5.67 0.62
CA ALA A 189 0.04 -5.58 2.01
C ALA A 189 -0.77 -4.31 2.26
N ARG A 190 -0.31 -3.16 1.73
CA ARG A 190 -1.04 -1.89 1.81
C ARG A 190 -2.39 -1.98 1.11
N TYR A 191 -2.41 -2.47 -0.12
CA TYR A 191 -3.65 -2.61 -0.88
C TYR A 191 -4.66 -3.49 -0.16
N MET A 192 -4.27 -4.68 0.25
CA MET A 192 -5.17 -5.62 0.92
C MET A 192 -5.64 -5.10 2.29
N CYS A 193 -4.75 -4.48 3.07
CA CYS A 193 -5.09 -3.93 4.37
C CYS A 193 -6.09 -2.77 4.28
N ILE A 194 -5.84 -1.83 3.36
CA ILE A 194 -6.60 -0.58 3.29
C ILE A 194 -7.86 -0.75 2.44
N CYS A 195 -7.77 -1.45 1.30
CA CYS A 195 -8.84 -1.43 0.30
C CYS A 195 -9.82 -2.60 0.41
N MET A 196 -9.43 -3.75 0.97
CA MET A 196 -10.32 -4.93 1.07
C MET A 196 -11.06 -4.97 2.40
N ASP A 197 -12.31 -5.40 2.39
CA ASP A 197 -13.04 -5.72 3.62
C ASP A 197 -12.33 -6.88 4.37
N GLY A 198 -12.33 -6.82 5.70
CA GLY A 198 -11.47 -7.69 6.51
C GLY A 198 -11.81 -9.18 6.40
N ASP A 199 -13.07 -9.53 6.20
CA ASP A 199 -13.53 -10.89 5.95
C ASP A 199 -13.04 -11.41 4.58
N VAL A 200 -13.24 -10.63 3.52
CA VAL A 200 -12.76 -10.94 2.15
C VAL A 200 -11.23 -11.07 2.12
N ARG A 201 -10.53 -10.14 2.79
CA ARG A 201 -9.08 -10.21 2.89
C ARG A 201 -8.61 -11.48 3.58
N ARG A 202 -9.14 -11.79 4.78
CA ARG A 202 -8.76 -12.99 5.56
C ARG A 202 -8.99 -14.29 4.79
N GLU A 203 -10.04 -14.34 3.97
CA GLU A 203 -10.33 -15.51 3.15
C GLU A 203 -9.33 -15.69 2.00
N HIS A 204 -8.85 -14.60 1.39
CA HIS A 204 -8.13 -14.67 0.12
C HIS A 204 -6.68 -14.17 0.14
N GLU A 205 -6.19 -13.54 1.21
CA GLU A 205 -4.89 -12.85 1.22
C GLU A 205 -3.72 -13.76 0.85
N PHE A 206 -3.67 -14.98 1.37
CA PHE A 206 -2.57 -15.90 1.07
C PHE A 206 -2.71 -16.60 -0.27
N GLU A 207 -3.91 -16.73 -0.81
CA GLU A 207 -4.14 -17.21 -2.18
C GLU A 207 -3.64 -16.17 -3.20
N VAL A 208 -3.98 -14.91 -3.01
CA VAL A 208 -3.50 -13.80 -3.84
C VAL A 208 -1.98 -13.65 -3.74
N LEU A 209 -1.43 -13.78 -2.54
CA LEU A 209 0.02 -13.72 -2.33
C LEU A 209 0.74 -14.90 -3.04
N ARG A 210 0.18 -16.12 -2.97
CA ARG A 210 0.69 -17.30 -3.68
C ARG A 210 0.62 -17.09 -5.19
N PHE A 211 -0.48 -16.59 -5.70
CA PHE A 211 -0.62 -16.26 -7.11
C PHE A 211 0.45 -15.26 -7.58
N MET A 212 0.70 -14.20 -6.79
CA MET A 212 1.72 -13.21 -7.10
C MET A 212 3.13 -13.84 -7.12
N TYR A 213 3.44 -14.70 -6.14
CA TYR A 213 4.71 -15.44 -6.09
C TYR A 213 4.91 -16.33 -7.32
N ASP A 214 3.92 -17.17 -7.65
CA ASP A 214 4.01 -18.09 -8.78
C ASP A 214 4.13 -17.33 -10.11
N ARG A 215 3.49 -16.16 -10.20
CA ARG A 215 3.63 -15.26 -11.35
C ARG A 215 5.04 -14.67 -11.47
N ILE A 216 5.63 -14.24 -10.36
CA ILE A 216 7.03 -13.77 -10.33
C ILE A 216 7.96 -14.89 -10.81
N LEU A 217 7.81 -16.11 -10.29
CA LEU A 217 8.62 -17.26 -10.70
C LEU A 217 8.53 -17.50 -12.21
N ARG A 218 7.32 -17.47 -12.77
CA ARG A 218 7.09 -17.66 -14.21
C ARG A 218 7.76 -16.56 -15.02
N LEU A 219 7.55 -15.29 -14.68
CA LEU A 219 8.13 -14.16 -15.38
C LEU A 219 9.66 -14.14 -15.31
N MET A 220 10.25 -14.52 -14.17
CA MET A 220 11.71 -14.65 -14.06
C MET A 220 12.26 -15.80 -14.90
N LYS A 221 11.54 -16.92 -14.97
CA LYS A 221 11.91 -18.05 -15.82
C LYS A 221 11.87 -17.69 -17.33
N GLU A 222 10.90 -16.88 -17.74
CA GLU A 222 10.81 -16.35 -19.13
C GLU A 222 12.04 -15.49 -19.50
N GLU A 223 12.62 -14.80 -18.50
CA GLU A 223 13.89 -14.05 -18.64
C GLU A 223 15.16 -14.94 -18.49
N GLY A 224 15.00 -16.26 -18.35
CA GLY A 224 16.11 -17.18 -18.12
C GLY A 224 16.77 -17.05 -16.74
N LYS A 225 16.04 -16.49 -15.77
CA LYS A 225 16.51 -16.24 -14.39
C LYS A 225 15.73 -17.07 -13.38
N SER A 226 16.31 -17.27 -12.20
CA SER A 226 15.67 -17.85 -11.03
C SER A 226 15.51 -16.79 -9.94
N VAL A 227 14.68 -17.09 -8.95
CA VAL A 227 14.59 -16.32 -7.71
C VAL A 227 15.19 -17.14 -6.55
N ASP A 228 15.85 -16.47 -5.63
CA ASP A 228 16.54 -17.10 -4.50
C ASP A 228 15.73 -16.96 -3.20
N PHE A 229 14.41 -16.81 -3.30
CA PHE A 229 13.53 -16.73 -2.14
C PHE A 229 12.33 -17.65 -2.27
N THR A 230 11.79 -18.06 -1.14
CA THR A 230 10.67 -18.98 -1.01
C THR A 230 9.35 -18.23 -0.80
N PHE A 231 8.24 -18.93 -1.02
CA PHE A 231 6.92 -18.38 -0.66
C PHE A 231 6.78 -18.10 0.83
N GLU A 232 7.40 -18.91 1.70
CA GLU A 232 7.33 -18.69 3.14
C GLU A 232 8.05 -17.38 3.56
N GLN A 233 9.21 -17.08 2.97
CA GLN A 233 9.87 -15.80 3.16
C GLN A 233 8.99 -14.64 2.65
N MET A 234 8.34 -14.80 1.49
CA MET A 234 7.41 -13.81 0.98
C MET A 234 6.22 -13.58 1.91
N LYS A 235 5.68 -14.66 2.50
CA LYS A 235 4.61 -14.60 3.50
C LYS A 235 5.04 -13.87 4.77
N GLN A 236 6.24 -14.16 5.28
CA GLN A 236 6.83 -13.44 6.42
C GLN A 236 7.00 -11.94 6.12
N GLY A 237 7.48 -11.58 4.92
CA GLY A 237 7.57 -10.19 4.47
C GLY A 237 6.21 -9.50 4.42
N TYR A 238 5.20 -10.20 3.89
CA TYR A 238 3.82 -9.69 3.86
C TYR A 238 3.28 -9.43 5.27
N GLN A 239 3.43 -10.37 6.18
CA GLN A 239 2.96 -10.24 7.57
C GLN A 239 3.64 -9.06 8.27
N ALA A 240 4.94 -8.90 8.12
CA ALA A 240 5.68 -7.76 8.67
C ALA A 240 5.23 -6.42 8.07
N ASN A 241 5.11 -6.32 6.74
CA ASN A 241 4.62 -5.11 6.09
C ASN A 241 3.17 -4.80 6.50
N PHE A 242 2.33 -5.84 6.62
CA PHE A 242 0.92 -5.70 7.02
C PHE A 242 0.76 -5.02 8.38
N ILE A 243 1.63 -5.29 9.35
CA ILE A 243 1.60 -4.63 10.67
C ILE A 243 1.67 -3.11 10.52
N GLY A 244 2.64 -2.61 9.75
CA GLY A 244 2.80 -1.17 9.51
C GLY A 244 1.58 -0.57 8.81
N GLN A 245 1.01 -1.28 7.84
CA GLN A 245 -0.18 -0.84 7.11
C GLN A 245 -1.43 -0.82 7.99
N ALA A 246 -1.61 -1.81 8.88
CA ALA A 246 -2.73 -1.87 9.81
C ALA A 246 -2.68 -0.71 10.82
N VAL A 247 -1.50 -0.40 11.36
CA VAL A 247 -1.34 0.77 12.25
C VAL A 247 -1.65 2.07 11.50
N GLN A 248 -1.23 2.21 10.25
CA GLN A 248 -1.61 3.37 9.42
C GLN A 248 -3.11 3.41 9.10
N MET A 249 -3.77 2.25 8.98
CA MET A 249 -5.22 2.20 8.77
C MET A 249 -6.01 2.77 9.95
N MET A 250 -5.54 2.62 11.20
CA MET A 250 -6.12 3.33 12.35
C MET A 250 -6.08 4.84 12.17
N LEU A 251 -4.93 5.37 11.72
CA LEU A 251 -4.78 6.80 11.46
C LEU A 251 -5.72 7.26 10.33
N LEU A 252 -5.78 6.52 9.23
CA LEU A 252 -6.62 6.82 8.08
C LEU A 252 -8.12 6.81 8.45
N ALA A 253 -8.58 5.83 9.22
CA ALA A 253 -9.96 5.75 9.69
C ALA A 253 -10.36 7.01 10.48
N SER A 254 -9.44 7.53 11.28
CA SER A 254 -9.64 8.79 12.00
C SER A 254 -9.76 9.99 11.06
N PHE A 255 -8.82 10.15 10.13
CA PHE A 255 -8.82 11.26 9.18
C PHE A 255 -10.06 11.34 8.29
N LEU A 256 -10.61 10.21 7.92
CA LEU A 256 -11.75 10.16 7.01
C LEU A 256 -13.04 10.66 7.65
N PHE A 257 -13.20 10.51 8.95
CA PHE A 257 -14.50 10.70 9.60
C PHE A 257 -14.51 11.69 10.77
N ILE A 258 -13.35 12.04 11.36
CA ILE A 258 -13.29 12.97 12.48
C ILE A 258 -13.33 14.42 11.98
N GLY A 259 -14.12 15.24 12.68
CA GLY A 259 -14.24 16.67 12.37
C GLY A 259 -15.01 16.99 11.08
N LYS A 260 -15.69 15.99 10.50
CA LYS A 260 -16.57 16.19 9.33
C LYS A 260 -17.98 16.53 9.78
N SER A 261 -18.58 17.52 9.17
CA SER A 261 -20.01 17.82 9.26
C SER A 261 -20.71 17.28 8.00
N TRP A 262 -21.84 16.65 8.21
CA TRP A 262 -22.68 16.09 7.13
C TRP A 262 -24.08 16.67 7.24
N THR A 263 -24.76 16.78 6.12
CA THR A 263 -26.20 17.10 6.10
C THR A 263 -27.00 15.98 6.75
N ASP A 264 -28.24 16.24 7.13
CA ASP A 264 -29.12 15.22 7.72
C ASP A 264 -29.40 14.06 6.76
N GLU A 265 -29.40 14.33 5.44
CA GLU A 265 -29.56 13.32 4.38
C GLU A 265 -28.32 12.44 4.20
N GLU A 266 -27.13 13.04 4.28
CA GLU A 266 -25.85 12.31 4.13
C GLU A 266 -25.49 11.50 5.38
N LYS A 267 -25.85 11.98 6.54
CA LYS A 267 -25.40 11.47 7.83
C LYS A 267 -25.63 9.96 8.03
N PRO A 268 -26.81 9.37 7.73
CA PRO A 268 -26.99 7.94 7.88
C PRO A 268 -26.05 7.12 6.99
N ILE A 269 -25.83 7.55 5.73
CA ILE A 269 -24.94 6.90 4.78
C ILE A 269 -23.49 6.99 5.27
N LYS A 270 -23.05 8.19 5.68
CA LYS A 270 -21.68 8.42 6.18
C LYS A 270 -21.37 7.65 7.45
N LEU A 271 -22.35 7.52 8.34
CA LEU A 271 -22.21 6.69 9.56
C LEU A 271 -22.05 5.21 9.19
N ALA A 272 -22.86 4.67 8.28
CA ALA A 272 -22.73 3.29 7.81
C ALA A 272 -21.36 3.05 7.14
N GLN A 273 -20.90 3.97 6.30
CA GLN A 273 -19.57 3.93 5.68
C GLN A 273 -18.45 3.94 6.73
N ARG A 274 -18.59 4.76 7.78
CA ARG A 274 -17.65 4.80 8.89
C ARG A 274 -17.56 3.48 9.62
N GLU A 275 -18.70 2.88 9.97
CA GLU A 275 -18.75 1.59 10.67
C GLU A 275 -18.07 0.49 9.85
N LYS A 276 -18.28 0.47 8.52
CA LYS A 276 -17.63 -0.47 7.62
C LYS A 276 -16.09 -0.31 7.62
N VAL A 277 -15.60 0.93 7.55
CA VAL A 277 -14.16 1.20 7.58
C VAL A 277 -13.56 0.87 8.95
N LEU A 278 -14.28 1.16 10.06
CA LEU A 278 -13.85 0.79 11.40
C LEU A 278 -13.77 -0.73 11.59
N LEU A 279 -14.73 -1.49 11.05
CA LEU A 279 -14.70 -2.97 11.09
C LEU A 279 -13.50 -3.52 10.31
N ARG A 280 -13.21 -2.97 9.13
CA ARG A 280 -12.01 -3.31 8.35
C ARG A 280 -10.73 -3.04 9.15
N THR A 281 -10.66 -1.87 9.78
CA THR A 281 -9.53 -1.47 10.65
C THR A 281 -9.39 -2.42 11.84
N GLN A 282 -10.50 -2.80 12.49
CA GLN A 282 -10.50 -3.75 13.60
C GLN A 282 -9.88 -5.09 13.18
N PHE A 283 -10.35 -5.68 12.08
CA PHE A 283 -9.82 -6.94 11.57
C PHE A 283 -8.33 -6.83 11.19
N ALA A 284 -7.92 -5.70 10.61
CA ALA A 284 -6.52 -5.46 10.31
C ALA A 284 -5.66 -5.41 11.59
N MET A 285 -6.13 -4.75 12.64
CA MET A 285 -5.40 -4.65 13.91
C MET A 285 -5.35 -5.99 14.67
N GLU A 286 -6.42 -6.77 14.65
CA GLU A 286 -6.43 -8.11 15.23
C GLU A 286 -5.37 -9.02 14.59
N ASP A 287 -5.22 -8.95 13.25
CA ASP A 287 -4.20 -9.71 12.54
C ASP A 287 -2.80 -9.15 12.77
N ALA A 288 -2.65 -7.82 12.80
CA ALA A 288 -1.38 -7.16 13.10
C ALA A 288 -0.84 -7.53 14.49
N ILE A 289 -1.70 -7.64 15.51
CA ILE A 289 -1.30 -8.09 16.86
C ILE A 289 -0.69 -9.49 16.79
N ARG A 290 -1.32 -10.43 16.07
CA ARG A 290 -0.82 -11.80 15.91
C ARG A 290 0.53 -11.83 15.18
N TYR A 291 0.65 -11.09 14.07
CA TYR A 291 1.89 -11.05 13.30
C TYR A 291 3.04 -10.35 14.04
N PHE A 292 2.70 -9.43 14.97
CA PHE A 292 3.68 -8.69 15.74
C PHE A 292 4.42 -9.56 16.78
N GLU A 293 3.86 -10.71 17.14
CA GLU A 293 4.52 -11.69 18.03
C GLU A 293 5.84 -12.23 17.42
N ASP A 294 5.90 -12.32 16.09
CA ASP A 294 7.06 -12.81 15.33
C ASP A 294 8.10 -11.71 15.00
N ILE A 295 7.83 -10.46 15.34
CA ILE A 295 8.76 -9.35 15.06
C ILE A 295 9.82 -9.24 16.18
N PRO A 296 11.12 -9.27 15.84
CA PRO A 296 12.20 -9.06 16.80
C PRO A 296 12.10 -7.67 17.44
N LYS A 297 11.99 -7.63 18.78
CA LYS A 297 11.76 -6.38 19.51
C LYS A 297 12.92 -5.40 19.40
N ASP A 298 14.16 -5.90 19.40
CA ASP A 298 15.37 -5.09 19.20
C ASP A 298 15.41 -4.34 17.86
N ARG A 299 14.62 -4.77 16.89
CA ARG A 299 14.48 -4.12 15.59
C ARG A 299 13.54 -2.92 15.61
N VAL A 300 12.60 -2.88 16.52
CA VAL A 300 11.52 -1.89 16.55
C VAL A 300 11.52 -0.98 17.79
N GLU A 301 12.20 -1.36 18.85
CA GLU A 301 12.39 -0.57 20.09
C GLU A 301 13.49 0.52 19.97
#